data_486f195b5114eec9a0eb4a4b6eb7af5e
#
_entry.id   486f195b5114eec9a0eb4a4b6eb7af5e
#
_cell.length_a   1.000
_cell.length_b   1.000
_cell.length_c   1.000
_cell.angle_alpha   90.00
_cell.angle_beta   90.00
_cell.angle_gamma   90.00
#
_symmetry.space_group_name_H-M   'P 1'
#
loop_
_entity.id
_entity.type
_entity.pdbx_description
1 polymer ?
#
loop_
_entity_poly.entity_id
_entity_poly.type
_entity_poly.pdbx_seq_one_letter_code
_entity_poly.pdbx_strand_id
1 'polypeptide(L)'
;GNNPLKTLSPRFSLAYHINQKIDLTASIGTYYKIPTYTTLGYKDANDDLVNKSMKYIQSTHYVLGTQFLPNEGFRITTEGFYKEYNNYPVSASTGVSLANQGTNFGSIGSEEINSTGKGETYGFEIFVQQKLIKKIFYVVSYTFVRSKFSGDNGILIPSSWDNKHLISATLGCKFKKSFEIGLKYRFAGGSPYTPYD
;
A
#
# COMPACT_ATOMS: atom_id res chain seq x y z
N GLY A 1 16.52 -24.65 -9.43
CA GLY A 1 15.37 -24.40 -10.31
C GLY A 1 14.21 -23.88 -9.49
N ASN A 2 13.69 -22.72 -9.86
CA ASN A 2 12.53 -22.11 -9.19
C ASN A 2 11.30 -22.98 -9.45
N ASN A 3 10.77 -23.62 -8.42
CA ASN A 3 9.52 -24.34 -8.51
C ASN A 3 8.37 -23.32 -8.62
N PRO A 4 7.65 -23.23 -9.76
CA PRO A 4 6.59 -22.24 -9.97
C PRO A 4 5.42 -22.40 -8.96
N LEU A 5 5.27 -23.58 -8.36
CA LEU A 5 4.25 -23.83 -7.34
C LEU A 5 4.51 -23.07 -6.02
N LYS A 6 5.75 -22.65 -5.77
CA LYS A 6 6.11 -21.88 -4.56
C LYS A 6 5.58 -20.43 -4.57
N THR A 7 5.14 -19.93 -5.74
CA THR A 7 4.59 -18.58 -5.90
C THR A 7 3.16 -18.63 -6.47
N LEU A 8 2.43 -19.71 -6.20
CA LEU A 8 1.02 -19.79 -6.56
C LEU A 8 0.26 -18.67 -5.85
N SER A 9 -0.39 -17.80 -6.62
CA SER A 9 -1.06 -16.59 -6.16
C SER A 9 -2.58 -16.72 -6.32
N PRO A 10 -3.26 -17.53 -5.47
CA PRO A 10 -4.70 -17.68 -5.54
C PRO A 10 -5.38 -16.35 -5.19
N ARG A 11 -6.45 -16.04 -5.92
CA ARG A 11 -7.28 -14.86 -5.70
C ARG A 11 -8.73 -15.23 -5.86
N PHE A 12 -9.56 -14.75 -4.95
CA PHE A 12 -10.99 -14.91 -5.01
C PHE A 12 -11.64 -13.55 -4.81
N SER A 13 -12.68 -13.26 -5.56
CA SER A 13 -13.48 -12.05 -5.40
C SER A 13 -14.96 -12.36 -5.61
N LEU A 14 -15.80 -11.70 -4.83
CA LEU A 14 -17.25 -11.76 -4.88
C LEU A 14 -17.80 -10.35 -4.99
N ALA A 15 -18.77 -10.16 -5.86
CA ALA A 15 -19.59 -8.96 -5.90
C ALA A 15 -21.06 -9.36 -5.75
N TYR A 16 -21.78 -8.64 -4.90
CA TYR A 16 -23.20 -8.85 -4.64
C TYR A 16 -23.95 -7.54 -4.86
N HIS A 17 -24.87 -7.55 -5.82
CA HIS A 17 -25.73 -6.41 -6.14
C HIS A 17 -26.96 -6.45 -5.23
N ILE A 18 -27.00 -5.58 -4.21
CA ILE A 18 -28.17 -5.45 -3.33
C ILE A 18 -29.35 -4.89 -4.10
N ASN A 19 -29.09 -3.88 -4.91
CA ASN A 19 -30.06 -3.26 -5.84
C ASN A 19 -29.30 -2.53 -6.95
N GLN A 20 -30.02 -1.78 -7.81
CA GLN A 20 -29.43 -1.05 -8.93
C GLN A 20 -28.44 0.07 -8.53
N LYS A 21 -28.33 0.39 -7.23
CA LYS A 21 -27.52 1.50 -6.73
C LYS A 21 -26.45 1.07 -5.73
N ILE A 22 -26.54 -0.12 -5.17
CA ILE A 22 -25.66 -0.57 -4.08
C ILE A 22 -25.05 -1.93 -4.41
N ASP A 23 -23.74 -1.95 -4.44
CA ASP A 23 -22.93 -3.15 -4.57
C ASP A 23 -22.10 -3.39 -3.31
N LEU A 24 -21.97 -4.66 -2.92
CA LEU A 24 -21.03 -5.15 -1.94
C LEU A 24 -19.94 -5.92 -2.64
N THR A 25 -18.70 -5.76 -2.21
CA THR A 25 -17.55 -6.50 -2.74
C THR A 25 -16.74 -7.11 -1.61
N ALA A 26 -16.25 -8.31 -1.82
CA ALA A 26 -15.30 -8.96 -0.95
C ALA A 26 -14.20 -9.61 -1.77
N SER A 27 -12.97 -9.51 -1.34
CA SER A 27 -11.87 -10.19 -2.00
C SER A 27 -10.80 -10.67 -1.02
N ILE A 28 -10.19 -11.80 -1.36
CA ILE A 28 -9.01 -12.34 -0.71
C ILE A 28 -8.01 -12.76 -1.78
N GLY A 29 -6.73 -12.48 -1.55
CA GLY A 29 -5.71 -12.88 -2.51
C GLY A 29 -4.32 -12.90 -1.93
N THR A 30 -3.51 -13.86 -2.38
CA THR A 30 -2.09 -13.94 -2.05
C THR A 30 -1.27 -13.43 -3.22
N TYR A 31 -0.27 -12.63 -2.91
CA TYR A 31 0.62 -11.97 -3.87
C TYR A 31 2.07 -12.21 -3.49
N TYR A 32 2.93 -12.32 -4.49
CA TYR A 32 4.37 -12.44 -4.30
C TYR A 32 5.11 -11.35 -5.04
N LYS A 33 6.11 -10.78 -4.40
CA LYS A 33 6.97 -9.76 -4.97
C LYS A 33 8.43 -10.18 -4.80
N ILE A 34 9.21 -10.10 -5.88
CA ILE A 34 10.66 -10.28 -5.80
C ILE A 34 11.26 -9.11 -4.99
N PRO A 35 12.25 -9.34 -4.11
CA PRO A 35 13.01 -8.27 -3.50
C PRO A 35 13.64 -7.34 -4.54
N THR A 36 14.02 -6.14 -4.13
CA THR A 36 14.59 -5.16 -5.07
C THR A 36 15.90 -5.66 -5.67
N TYR A 37 16.20 -5.26 -6.91
CA TYR A 37 17.47 -5.63 -7.54
C TYR A 37 18.68 -5.07 -6.79
N THR A 38 18.56 -3.92 -6.12
CA THR A 38 19.58 -3.39 -5.21
C THR A 38 19.92 -4.40 -4.11
N THR A 39 18.89 -4.98 -3.48
CA THR A 39 19.07 -6.00 -2.45
C THR A 39 19.66 -7.29 -3.00
N LEU A 40 19.10 -7.80 -4.12
CA LEU A 40 19.55 -9.07 -4.72
C LEU A 40 20.96 -8.99 -5.31
N GLY A 41 21.34 -7.81 -5.79
CA GLY A 41 22.64 -7.54 -6.41
C GLY A 41 23.73 -7.12 -5.43
N TYR A 42 23.41 -7.06 -4.12
CA TYR A 42 24.40 -6.73 -3.10
C TYR A 42 25.49 -7.81 -3.04
N LYS A 43 26.75 -7.37 -3.03
CA LYS A 43 27.93 -8.20 -2.88
C LYS A 43 28.62 -7.85 -1.58
N ASP A 44 29.09 -8.88 -0.89
CA ASP A 44 29.90 -8.70 0.32
C ASP A 44 31.35 -8.29 0.01
N ALA A 45 32.19 -8.24 1.02
CA ALA A 45 33.61 -7.89 0.88
C ALA A 45 34.42 -8.91 0.04
N ASN A 46 33.89 -10.13 -0.18
CA ASN A 46 34.49 -11.18 -0.97
C ASN A 46 33.97 -11.20 -2.43
N ASP A 47 33.16 -10.20 -2.82
CA ASP A 47 32.48 -10.10 -4.13
C ASP A 47 31.38 -11.16 -4.33
N ASP A 48 30.87 -11.79 -3.25
CA ASP A 48 29.83 -12.80 -3.28
C ASP A 48 28.42 -12.20 -3.21
N LEU A 49 27.50 -12.71 -4.05
CA LEU A 49 26.09 -12.32 -4.07
C LEU A 49 25.33 -13.00 -2.92
N VAL A 50 25.46 -12.48 -1.70
CA VAL A 50 24.93 -13.10 -0.48
C VAL A 50 23.41 -13.13 -0.41
N ASN A 51 22.72 -12.18 -1.05
CA ASN A 51 21.26 -12.08 -1.04
C ASN A 51 20.56 -12.84 -2.19
N LYS A 52 21.30 -13.58 -3.03
CA LYS A 52 20.74 -14.26 -4.22
C LYS A 52 19.66 -15.29 -3.90
N SER A 53 19.68 -15.87 -2.69
CA SER A 53 18.74 -16.91 -2.25
C SER A 53 17.53 -16.37 -1.47
N MET A 54 17.33 -15.07 -1.41
CA MET A 54 16.20 -14.47 -0.69
C MET A 54 14.85 -15.02 -1.16
N LYS A 55 13.94 -15.16 -0.21
CA LYS A 55 12.56 -15.55 -0.51
C LYS A 55 11.78 -14.40 -1.13
N TYR A 56 10.76 -14.72 -1.93
CA TYR A 56 9.79 -13.72 -2.35
C TYR A 56 9.05 -13.15 -1.13
N ILE A 57 8.86 -11.85 -1.12
CA ILE A 57 7.94 -11.21 -0.18
C ILE A 57 6.55 -11.71 -0.52
N GLN A 58 5.85 -12.29 0.47
CA GLN A 58 4.48 -12.72 0.34
C GLN A 58 3.56 -11.71 1.01
N SER A 59 2.42 -11.42 0.38
CA SER A 59 1.37 -10.59 0.96
C SER A 59 0.01 -11.21 0.72
N THR A 60 -0.79 -11.37 1.80
CA THR A 60 -2.19 -11.80 1.72
C THR A 60 -3.09 -10.62 2.01
N HIS A 61 -4.01 -10.32 1.12
CA HIS A 61 -4.93 -9.19 1.21
C HIS A 61 -6.35 -9.67 1.46
N TYR A 62 -7.03 -9.02 2.38
CA TYR A 62 -8.46 -9.14 2.67
C TYR A 62 -9.09 -7.77 2.46
N VAL A 63 -10.09 -7.68 1.61
CA VAL A 63 -10.76 -6.42 1.28
C VAL A 63 -12.27 -6.63 1.30
N LEU A 64 -12.97 -5.71 1.96
CA LEU A 64 -14.42 -5.59 1.93
C LEU A 64 -14.77 -4.18 1.46
N GLY A 65 -15.70 -4.07 0.52
CA GLY A 65 -16.07 -2.79 -0.04
C GLY A 65 -17.57 -2.64 -0.27
N THR A 66 -17.99 -1.40 -0.36
CA THR A 66 -19.32 -1.03 -0.84
C THR A 66 -19.20 0.04 -1.92
N GLN A 67 -20.09 0.00 -2.89
CA GLN A 67 -20.25 1.04 -3.88
C GLN A 67 -21.70 1.51 -3.87
N PHE A 68 -21.90 2.82 -3.83
CA PHE A 68 -23.20 3.47 -3.94
C PHE A 68 -23.24 4.39 -5.16
N LEU A 69 -24.16 4.12 -6.06
CA LEU A 69 -24.38 4.82 -7.34
C LEU A 69 -25.81 5.38 -7.38
N PRO A 70 -26.13 6.49 -6.70
CA PRO A 70 -27.50 7.03 -6.69
C PRO A 70 -27.97 7.49 -8.08
N ASN A 71 -27.04 7.89 -8.95
CA ASN A 71 -27.24 8.26 -10.35
C ASN A 71 -25.94 8.07 -11.16
N GLU A 72 -26.00 8.18 -12.48
CA GLU A 72 -24.86 7.97 -13.40
C GLU A 72 -23.68 8.94 -13.21
N GLY A 73 -23.91 10.05 -12.54
CA GLY A 73 -22.90 11.10 -12.34
C GLY A 73 -22.23 11.08 -10.97
N PHE A 74 -22.79 10.36 -10.00
CA PHE A 74 -22.30 10.37 -8.62
C PHE A 74 -21.96 8.95 -8.13
N ARG A 75 -20.81 8.80 -7.51
CA ARG A 75 -20.32 7.54 -6.94
C ARG A 75 -19.67 7.76 -5.58
N ILE A 76 -20.03 6.92 -4.63
CA ILE A 76 -19.31 6.74 -3.37
C ILE A 76 -18.83 5.31 -3.31
N THR A 77 -17.55 5.09 -2.97
CA THR A 77 -17.03 3.77 -2.59
C THR A 77 -16.40 3.86 -1.22
N THR A 78 -16.59 2.81 -0.42
CA THR A 78 -15.89 2.61 0.84
C THR A 78 -15.27 1.24 0.84
N GLU A 79 -14.00 1.15 1.26
CA GLU A 79 -13.28 -0.11 1.35
C GLU A 79 -12.57 -0.20 2.70
N GLY A 80 -12.73 -1.33 3.40
CA GLY A 80 -11.89 -1.72 4.51
C GLY A 80 -10.91 -2.78 4.05
N PHE A 81 -9.65 -2.70 4.46
CA PHE A 81 -8.64 -3.66 4.07
C PHE A 81 -7.75 -4.07 5.24
N TYR A 82 -7.29 -5.33 5.17
CA TYR A 82 -6.25 -5.90 6.01
C TYR A 82 -5.27 -6.67 5.14
N LYS A 83 -3.98 -6.45 5.34
CA LYS A 83 -2.89 -7.08 4.57
C LYS A 83 -1.85 -7.62 5.52
N GLU A 84 -1.50 -8.88 5.34
CA GLU A 84 -0.41 -9.56 6.05
C GLU A 84 0.79 -9.72 5.14
N TYR A 85 1.97 -9.55 5.71
CA TYR A 85 3.23 -9.71 4.98
C TYR A 85 4.11 -10.73 5.67
N ASN A 86 4.73 -11.60 4.86
CA ASN A 86 5.70 -12.59 5.28
C ASN A 86 6.96 -12.51 4.42
N ASN A 87 8.07 -13.01 4.95
CA ASN A 87 9.38 -12.97 4.30
C ASN A 87 9.81 -11.54 3.92
N TYR A 88 9.42 -10.55 4.71
CA TYR A 88 9.82 -9.18 4.45
C TYR A 88 11.33 -9.02 4.73
N PRO A 89 12.07 -8.23 3.92
CA PRO A 89 13.51 -8.04 4.10
C PRO A 89 13.86 -7.39 5.44
N VAL A 90 14.84 -7.97 6.14
CA VAL A 90 15.39 -7.50 7.41
C VAL A 90 16.90 -7.42 7.29
N SER A 91 17.49 -6.32 7.71
CA SER A 91 18.95 -6.14 7.76
C SER A 91 19.59 -7.21 8.67
N ALA A 92 20.57 -7.94 8.14
CA ALA A 92 21.28 -8.95 8.91
C ALA A 92 22.16 -8.33 10.00
N SER A 93 22.65 -7.10 9.77
CA SER A 93 23.54 -6.40 10.69
C SER A 93 22.80 -5.73 11.85
N THR A 94 21.61 -5.17 11.61
CA THR A 94 20.86 -4.39 12.62
C THR A 94 19.63 -5.12 13.15
N GLY A 95 19.18 -6.19 12.48
CA GLY A 95 17.92 -6.87 12.79
C GLY A 95 16.67 -6.03 12.51
N VAL A 96 16.80 -4.87 11.83
CA VAL A 96 15.69 -3.93 11.54
C VAL A 96 15.08 -4.24 10.17
N SER A 97 13.76 -4.26 10.09
CA SER A 97 13.06 -4.41 8.80
C SER A 97 13.36 -3.23 7.87
N LEU A 98 13.57 -3.50 6.58
CA LEU A 98 13.72 -2.43 5.58
C LEU A 98 12.50 -1.51 5.49
N ALA A 99 11.32 -1.98 5.93
CA ALA A 99 10.11 -1.17 6.04
C ALA A 99 10.17 -0.12 7.16
N ASN A 100 11.02 -0.32 8.15
CA ASN A 100 11.19 0.56 9.32
C ASN A 100 12.44 1.46 9.19
N GLN A 101 13.31 1.18 8.21
CA GLN A 101 14.42 2.07 7.89
C GLN A 101 13.86 3.35 7.27
N GLY A 102 14.16 4.49 7.87
CA GLY A 102 13.74 5.79 7.37
C GLY A 102 14.30 6.06 5.97
N THR A 103 13.78 7.08 5.32
CA THR A 103 14.30 7.60 4.04
C THR A 103 15.62 8.36 4.25
N ASN A 104 16.62 7.71 4.84
CA ASN A 104 17.97 8.22 4.78
C ASN A 104 18.42 8.24 3.32
N PHE A 105 19.19 9.25 2.92
CA PHE A 105 19.63 9.49 1.55
C PHE A 105 20.48 8.36 0.93
N GLY A 106 20.55 7.18 1.56
CA GLY A 106 21.25 5.99 1.10
C GLY A 106 20.34 4.98 0.39
N SER A 107 20.95 4.07 -0.35
CA SER A 107 20.25 2.96 -1.01
C SER A 107 19.78 1.95 0.05
N ILE A 108 18.48 1.88 0.31
CA ILE A 108 17.91 0.88 1.21
C ILE A 108 18.14 -0.53 0.62
N GLY A 109 18.68 -1.44 1.46
CA GLY A 109 18.91 -2.83 1.09
C GLY A 109 20.24 -3.10 0.38
N SER A 110 21.20 -2.15 0.37
CA SER A 110 22.60 -2.37 -0.03
C SER A 110 23.42 -2.96 1.11
N GLU A 111 22.95 -4.09 1.65
CA GLU A 111 23.56 -4.82 2.77
C GLU A 111 23.10 -6.27 2.75
N GLU A 112 23.68 -7.11 3.59
CA GLU A 112 23.20 -8.48 3.78
C GLU A 112 21.82 -8.48 4.42
N ILE A 113 20.88 -9.25 3.84
CA ILE A 113 19.45 -9.21 4.18
C ILE A 113 18.92 -10.62 4.44
N ASN A 114 18.12 -10.76 5.50
CA ASN A 114 17.35 -11.93 5.83
C ASN A 114 15.88 -11.77 5.38
N SER A 115 15.23 -12.89 5.02
CA SER A 115 13.79 -12.93 4.69
C SER A 115 12.95 -13.39 5.89
N THR A 116 13.09 -12.72 7.03
CA THR A 116 12.53 -13.12 8.34
C THR A 116 11.40 -12.21 8.79
N GLY A 117 11.32 -10.98 8.24
CA GLY A 117 10.36 -9.96 8.65
C GLY A 117 8.91 -10.33 8.36
N LYS A 118 8.04 -9.84 9.22
CA LYS A 118 6.58 -9.90 9.08
C LYS A 118 6.03 -8.48 9.07
N GLY A 119 4.81 -8.32 8.58
CA GLY A 119 4.15 -7.02 8.62
C GLY A 119 2.65 -7.14 8.52
N GLU A 120 1.99 -6.06 8.89
CA GLU A 120 0.56 -5.87 8.73
C GLU A 120 0.27 -4.45 8.25
N THR A 121 -0.73 -4.33 7.40
CA THR A 121 -1.28 -3.04 7.01
C THR A 121 -2.78 -3.13 7.01
N TYR A 122 -3.46 -2.23 7.71
CA TYR A 122 -4.91 -2.17 7.77
C TYR A 122 -5.42 -0.75 7.73
N GLY A 123 -6.64 -0.61 7.29
CA GLY A 123 -7.25 0.70 7.18
C GLY A 123 -8.56 0.67 6.44
N PHE A 124 -9.03 1.86 6.12
CA PHE A 124 -10.19 2.04 5.25
C PHE A 124 -10.00 3.24 4.33
N GLU A 125 -10.69 3.20 3.21
CA GLU A 125 -10.73 4.28 2.23
C GLU A 125 -12.18 4.68 1.94
N ILE A 126 -12.42 5.98 1.81
CA ILE A 126 -13.66 6.56 1.31
C ILE A 126 -13.32 7.34 0.04
N PHE A 127 -14.00 7.04 -1.03
CA PHE A 127 -13.84 7.73 -2.31
C PHE A 127 -15.18 8.28 -2.77
N VAL A 128 -15.22 9.56 -3.10
CA VAL A 128 -16.40 10.26 -3.59
C VAL A 128 -16.08 10.91 -4.92
N GLN A 129 -16.88 10.63 -5.91
CA GLN A 129 -16.74 11.20 -7.24
C GLN A 129 -18.07 11.78 -7.72
N GLN A 130 -18.01 13.02 -8.19
CA GLN A 130 -19.06 13.67 -8.97
C GLN A 130 -18.50 13.96 -10.37
N LYS A 131 -19.08 13.37 -11.41
CA LYS A 131 -18.83 13.76 -12.80
C LYS A 131 -19.38 15.16 -13.05
N LEU A 132 -18.96 15.77 -14.14
CA LEU A 132 -19.39 17.14 -14.48
C LEU A 132 -20.93 17.24 -14.58
N ILE A 133 -21.56 17.83 -13.56
CA ILE A 133 -22.97 18.17 -13.53
C ILE A 133 -23.09 19.66 -13.22
N LYS A 134 -23.89 20.40 -13.98
CA LYS A 134 -24.12 21.84 -13.82
C LYS A 134 -22.81 22.66 -13.68
N LYS A 135 -21.78 22.28 -14.41
CA LYS A 135 -20.46 22.94 -14.45
C LYS A 135 -19.47 22.57 -13.34
N ILE A 136 -19.80 21.70 -12.40
CA ILE A 136 -18.91 21.30 -11.30
C ILE A 136 -18.62 19.80 -11.43
N PHE A 137 -17.34 19.43 -11.22
CA PHE A 137 -16.92 18.06 -10.99
C PHE A 137 -15.95 18.01 -9.82
N TYR A 138 -15.93 16.90 -9.10
CA TYR A 138 -14.96 16.69 -8.04
C TYR A 138 -14.68 15.21 -7.82
N VAL A 139 -13.48 14.97 -7.29
CA VAL A 139 -13.03 13.68 -6.78
C VAL A 139 -12.36 13.93 -5.44
N VAL A 140 -12.83 13.23 -4.42
CA VAL A 140 -12.26 13.28 -3.07
C VAL A 140 -11.98 11.87 -2.60
N SER A 141 -10.79 11.63 -2.08
CA SER A 141 -10.46 10.39 -1.37
C SER A 141 -9.90 10.72 0.01
N TYR A 142 -10.28 9.89 0.97
CA TYR A 142 -9.71 9.86 2.30
C TYR A 142 -9.33 8.43 2.63
N THR A 143 -8.09 8.23 3.08
CA THR A 143 -7.60 6.93 3.52
C THR A 143 -7.06 7.05 4.94
N PHE A 144 -7.56 6.19 5.83
CA PHE A 144 -6.91 5.89 7.09
C PHE A 144 -6.12 4.61 6.92
N VAL A 145 -4.84 4.62 7.28
CA VAL A 145 -3.96 3.46 7.15
C VAL A 145 -3.02 3.36 8.34
N ARG A 146 -2.86 2.15 8.84
CA ARG A 146 -1.79 1.78 9.77
C ARG A 146 -0.95 0.71 9.11
N SER A 147 0.36 0.88 9.18
CA SER A 147 1.33 -0.03 8.57
C SER A 147 2.46 -0.30 9.56
N LYS A 148 2.63 -1.57 9.93
CA LYS A 148 3.63 -2.00 10.91
C LYS A 148 4.41 -3.18 10.37
N PHE A 149 5.70 -3.20 10.65
CA PHE A 149 6.58 -4.30 10.29
C PHE A 149 7.48 -4.68 11.45
N SER A 150 7.89 -5.94 11.51
CA SER A 150 8.83 -6.44 12.49
C SER A 150 10.19 -6.73 11.87
N GLY A 151 11.24 -6.50 12.65
CA GLY A 151 12.56 -7.06 12.42
C GLY A 151 12.67 -8.49 12.99
N ASP A 152 13.90 -8.88 13.30
CA ASP A 152 14.21 -10.22 13.85
C ASP A 152 13.66 -10.44 15.27
N ASN A 153 13.42 -9.36 16.02
CA ASN A 153 12.80 -9.42 17.34
C ASN A 153 11.30 -9.78 17.33
N GLY A 154 10.65 -9.79 16.14
CA GLY A 154 9.24 -10.11 15.98
C GLY A 154 8.26 -9.02 16.45
N ILE A 155 8.74 -7.88 16.95
CA ILE A 155 7.90 -6.78 17.46
C ILE A 155 7.46 -5.90 16.29
N LEU A 156 6.15 -5.75 16.12
CA LEU A 156 5.55 -4.89 15.08
C LEU A 156 5.64 -3.42 15.49
N ILE A 157 6.43 -2.65 14.76
CA ILE A 157 6.55 -1.19 14.93
C ILE A 157 6.10 -0.45 13.66
N PRO A 158 5.65 0.81 13.76
CA PRO A 158 5.21 1.58 12.59
C PRO A 158 6.27 1.63 11.50
N SER A 159 5.86 1.41 10.24
CA SER A 159 6.74 1.55 9.09
C SER A 159 7.01 3.01 8.75
N SER A 160 8.06 3.28 7.98
CA SER A 160 8.42 4.64 7.54
C SER A 160 7.33 5.37 6.75
N TRP A 161 6.33 4.65 6.25
CA TRP A 161 5.16 5.19 5.54
C TRP A 161 3.83 5.06 6.30
N ASP A 162 3.86 4.86 7.63
CA ASP A 162 2.66 4.84 8.49
C ASP A 162 2.12 6.27 8.71
N ASN A 163 1.68 6.91 7.64
CA ASN A 163 1.23 8.30 7.66
C ASN A 163 -0.15 8.51 8.30
N LYS A 164 -0.85 7.45 8.65
CA LYS A 164 -2.18 7.41 9.27
C LYS A 164 -3.29 8.01 8.41
N HIS A 165 -3.19 9.26 8.01
CA HIS A 165 -4.23 9.99 7.30
C HIS A 165 -3.72 10.51 5.96
N LEU A 166 -4.41 10.15 4.88
CA LEU A 166 -4.15 10.64 3.53
C LEU A 166 -5.44 11.24 2.97
N ILE A 167 -5.36 12.46 2.44
CA ILE A 167 -6.48 13.12 1.78
C ILE A 167 -6.02 13.55 0.39
N SER A 168 -6.84 13.31 -0.62
CA SER A 168 -6.68 13.87 -1.95
C SER A 168 -8.02 14.42 -2.42
N ALA A 169 -8.03 15.68 -2.86
CA ALA A 169 -9.21 16.30 -3.41
C ALA A 169 -8.86 17.02 -4.71
N THR A 170 -9.70 16.83 -5.71
CA THR A 170 -9.65 17.56 -6.97
C THR A 170 -11.04 18.13 -7.23
N LEU A 171 -11.12 19.42 -7.47
CA LEU A 171 -12.35 20.14 -7.79
C LEU A 171 -12.14 20.90 -9.11
N GLY A 172 -13.11 20.86 -10.00
CA GLY A 172 -13.10 21.69 -11.19
C GLY A 172 -14.48 22.33 -11.45
N CYS A 173 -14.43 23.53 -11.99
CA CYS A 173 -15.63 24.27 -12.35
C CYS A 173 -15.48 24.90 -13.74
N LYS A 174 -16.48 24.63 -14.62
CA LYS A 174 -16.58 25.24 -15.96
C LYS A 174 -17.52 26.43 -15.91
N PHE A 175 -16.99 27.64 -16.08
CA PHE A 175 -17.79 28.85 -16.05
C PHE A 175 -18.45 29.17 -17.40
N LYS A 176 -17.71 29.00 -18.50
CA LYS A 176 -18.14 29.22 -19.89
C LYS A 176 -17.50 28.17 -20.79
N LYS A 177 -17.86 28.13 -22.07
CA LYS A 177 -17.26 27.18 -23.03
C LYS A 177 -15.73 27.19 -23.10
N SER A 178 -15.12 28.31 -22.70
CA SER A 178 -13.65 28.55 -22.82
C SER A 178 -12.95 28.78 -21.49
N PHE A 179 -13.63 28.64 -20.34
CA PHE A 179 -13.02 28.94 -19.06
C PHE A 179 -13.35 27.88 -18.00
N GLU A 180 -12.32 27.25 -17.49
CA GLU A 180 -12.36 26.22 -16.45
C GLU A 180 -11.33 26.55 -15.36
N ILE A 181 -11.74 26.40 -14.10
CA ILE A 181 -10.83 26.49 -12.94
C ILE A 181 -10.76 25.11 -12.31
N GLY A 182 -9.54 24.67 -12.00
CA GLY A 182 -9.25 23.45 -11.25
C GLY A 182 -8.47 23.74 -9.98
N LEU A 183 -8.82 23.06 -8.90
CA LEU A 183 -8.11 23.05 -7.62
C LEU A 183 -7.76 21.59 -7.27
N LYS A 184 -6.51 21.39 -6.82
CA LYS A 184 -6.05 20.11 -6.28
C LYS A 184 -5.46 20.31 -4.91
N TYR A 185 -5.92 19.52 -3.95
CA TYR A 185 -5.42 19.48 -2.58
C TYR A 185 -4.91 18.08 -2.25
N ARG A 186 -3.79 17.99 -1.53
CA ARG A 186 -3.26 16.75 -0.96
C ARG A 186 -2.79 16.99 0.45
N PHE A 187 -3.07 16.04 1.32
CA PHE A 187 -2.57 15.99 2.69
C PHE A 187 -2.09 14.57 2.98
N ALA A 188 -0.94 14.46 3.62
CA ALA A 188 -0.42 13.23 4.20
C ALA A 188 -0.01 13.53 5.64
N GLY A 189 -0.41 12.67 6.56
CA GLY A 189 0.03 12.73 7.96
C GLY A 189 1.55 12.57 8.08
N GLY A 190 2.11 12.97 9.20
CA GLY A 190 3.54 12.82 9.48
C GLY A 190 3.96 11.36 9.52
N SER A 191 5.11 11.05 8.91
CA SER A 191 5.74 9.75 9.04
C SER A 191 6.27 9.56 10.48
N PRO A 192 6.32 8.32 10.99
CA PRO A 192 7.00 8.03 12.25
C PRO A 192 8.47 8.48 12.19
N TYR A 193 8.96 8.97 13.30
CA TYR A 193 10.36 9.33 13.47
C TYR A 193 10.89 8.73 14.77
N THR A 194 12.16 8.44 14.82
CA THR A 194 12.87 8.07 16.04
C THR A 194 13.49 9.34 16.59
N PRO A 195 13.10 9.81 17.80
CA PRO A 195 13.78 10.95 18.42
C PRO A 195 15.25 10.56 18.68
N TYR A 196 16.14 11.50 18.46
CA TYR A 196 17.54 11.39 18.93
C TYR A 196 17.55 11.83 20.40
N ASP A 197 18.08 10.96 21.26
CA ASP A 197 18.40 11.28 22.65
C ASP A 197 19.74 12.04 22.73
#